data_ced6d4e44fc123b9e643b8551d2a1126
#
_entry.id   ced6d4e44fc123b9e643b8551d2a1126
#
_cell.length_a   1.000
_cell.length_b   1.000
_cell.length_c   1.000
_cell.angle_alpha   90.00
_cell.angle_beta   90.00
_cell.angle_gamma   90.00
#
_symmetry.space_group_name_H-M   'P 1'
#
loop_
_entity.id
_entity.type
_entity.pdbx_description
1 polymer ?
#
loop_
_entity_poly.entity_id
_entity_poly.type
_entity_poly.pdbx_seq_one_letter_code
_entity_poly.pdbx_strand_id
1 'polypeptide(L)'
;MLSGAGVWKGDDLMCRTDWQGRYDEADFPTIRETLEIGPGALMLRGFPVERFDCDRARAAFQVWCAQLGTLLSQNEKGKTVFDVANAGFADSDPRMRGPNTNKKLSFHTDRCDVIAFLCWRQARAGGENELVSSMHLYNEIGKRRPDLLEILMQPFVYKRHTVDLGNERPYCEQPIFSFRDGFFACSFLRVLINRAHADPELPYLSSKQIEALDFLEEVANEPVQSVRFRQEPGDILLLNNWITLHRRSAFEDHEDPEERRRLFRIWLSMPNSRPIDPNFEANFGATGAGELRGGFRAVG
;
A
#
# COMPACT_ATOMS: atom_id res chain seq x y z
N MET A 1 -17.57 11.95 11.77
CA MET A 1 -17.44 11.10 10.57
C MET A 1 -16.67 11.85 9.51
N LEU A 2 -15.79 11.15 8.79
CA LEU A 2 -15.05 11.70 7.65
C LEU A 2 -15.98 11.89 6.45
N SER A 3 -15.63 12.82 5.57
CA SER A 3 -16.33 13.11 4.31
C SER A 3 -15.32 13.43 3.21
N GLY A 4 -15.80 13.68 1.99
CA GLY A 4 -14.97 14.01 0.83
C GLY A 4 -14.70 12.84 -0.11
N ALA A 5 -13.92 13.10 -1.15
CA ALA A 5 -13.69 12.19 -2.27
C ALA A 5 -13.00 10.86 -1.89
N GLY A 6 -12.20 10.87 -0.82
CA GLY A 6 -11.54 9.67 -0.29
C GLY A 6 -12.45 8.71 0.47
N VAL A 7 -13.70 9.11 0.77
CA VAL A 7 -14.70 8.25 1.45
C VAL A 7 -15.55 7.57 0.38
N TRP A 8 -15.29 6.32 0.12
CA TRP A 8 -16.05 5.49 -0.85
C TRP A 8 -16.06 4.02 -0.40
N LYS A 9 -17.07 3.28 -0.79
CA LYS A 9 -17.13 1.82 -0.72
C LYS A 9 -17.02 1.22 -2.13
N GLY A 10 -16.86 -0.09 -2.23
CA GLY A 10 -16.45 -0.76 -3.46
C GLY A 10 -17.12 -0.28 -4.75
N ASP A 11 -18.43 -0.50 -4.87
CA ASP A 11 -19.16 -0.15 -6.10
C ASP A 11 -19.23 1.36 -6.38
N ASP A 12 -19.17 2.20 -5.33
CA ASP A 12 -19.15 3.66 -5.51
C ASP A 12 -17.90 4.12 -6.28
N LEU A 13 -16.73 3.52 -5.99
CA LEU A 13 -15.51 3.85 -6.72
C LEU A 13 -15.61 3.41 -8.20
N MET A 14 -16.18 2.23 -8.48
CA MET A 14 -16.34 1.73 -9.85
C MET A 14 -17.23 2.63 -10.72
N CYS A 15 -18.20 3.32 -10.12
CA CYS A 15 -19.09 4.25 -10.81
C CYS A 15 -18.45 5.63 -11.06
N ARG A 16 -17.30 5.94 -10.46
CA ARG A 16 -16.62 7.23 -10.63
C ARG A 16 -15.75 7.22 -11.88
N THR A 17 -15.57 8.39 -12.47
CA THR A 17 -14.71 8.62 -13.64
C THR A 17 -13.33 9.18 -13.26
N ASP A 18 -13.19 9.76 -12.08
CA ASP A 18 -12.00 10.47 -11.63
C ASP A 18 -10.86 9.56 -11.09
N TRP A 19 -11.07 8.26 -11.08
CA TRP A 19 -10.01 7.28 -10.70
C TRP A 19 -9.50 6.43 -11.88
N GLN A 20 -9.95 6.71 -13.10
CA GLN A 20 -9.49 6.05 -14.32
C GLN A 20 -9.11 7.08 -15.38
N GLY A 21 -8.06 6.80 -16.12
CA GLY A 21 -7.56 7.67 -17.19
C GLY A 21 -6.67 6.92 -18.17
N ARG A 22 -6.08 7.67 -19.07
CA ARG A 22 -5.13 7.17 -20.06
C ARG A 22 -3.71 7.62 -19.72
N TYR A 23 -2.75 6.73 -19.93
CA TYR A 23 -1.33 7.02 -19.70
C TYR A 23 -0.81 8.18 -20.56
N ASP A 24 -1.21 8.25 -21.84
CA ASP A 24 -0.79 9.26 -22.80
C ASP A 24 -1.43 10.65 -22.59
N GLU A 25 -2.48 10.72 -21.77
CA GLU A 25 -3.17 11.96 -21.37
C GLU A 25 -2.80 12.37 -19.93
N ALA A 26 -1.88 11.65 -19.28
CA ALA A 26 -1.57 11.82 -17.88
C ALA A 26 -0.90 13.17 -17.59
N ASP A 27 -1.52 13.97 -16.74
CA ASP A 27 -0.99 15.22 -16.20
C ASP A 27 -0.55 15.03 -14.75
N PHE A 28 0.74 15.26 -14.47
CA PHE A 28 1.30 14.97 -13.14
C PHE A 28 0.70 15.81 -12.00
N PRO A 29 0.44 17.13 -12.15
CA PRO A 29 -0.31 17.90 -11.16
C PRO A 29 -1.67 17.29 -10.85
N THR A 30 -2.48 16.96 -11.86
CA THR A 30 -3.79 16.33 -11.70
C THR A 30 -3.70 14.97 -11.02
N ILE A 31 -2.71 14.14 -11.38
CA ILE A 31 -2.47 12.85 -10.71
C ILE A 31 -2.19 13.05 -9.22
N ARG A 32 -1.31 14.00 -8.86
CA ARG A 32 -0.98 14.31 -7.47
C ARG A 32 -2.21 14.76 -6.68
N GLU A 33 -3.04 15.59 -7.27
CA GLU A 33 -4.28 16.08 -6.66
C GLU A 33 -5.29 14.94 -6.47
N THR A 34 -5.52 14.11 -7.49
CA THR A 34 -6.40 12.94 -7.44
C THR A 34 -5.98 11.98 -6.32
N LEU A 35 -4.69 11.74 -6.15
CA LEU A 35 -4.18 10.85 -5.12
C LEU A 35 -4.30 11.46 -3.72
N GLU A 36 -4.05 12.77 -3.53
CA GLU A 36 -3.98 13.37 -2.21
C GLU A 36 -5.36 13.80 -1.67
N ILE A 37 -6.19 14.44 -2.47
CA ILE A 37 -7.49 14.97 -2.06
C ILE A 37 -8.68 14.35 -2.81
N GLY A 38 -8.43 13.56 -3.84
CA GLY A 38 -9.40 12.77 -4.57
C GLY A 38 -9.69 11.41 -3.92
N PRO A 39 -10.03 10.38 -4.73
CA PRO A 39 -10.33 9.04 -4.23
C PRO A 39 -9.12 8.30 -3.61
N GLY A 40 -7.90 8.81 -3.79
CA GLY A 40 -6.68 8.15 -3.31
C GLY A 40 -6.25 6.93 -4.14
N ALA A 41 -6.94 6.66 -5.24
CA ALA A 41 -6.62 5.61 -6.19
C ALA A 41 -6.74 6.16 -7.60
N LEU A 42 -5.84 5.73 -8.49
CA LEU A 42 -5.88 6.08 -9.92
C LEU A 42 -5.36 4.93 -10.76
N MET A 43 -6.13 4.55 -11.79
CA MET A 43 -5.78 3.57 -12.81
C MET A 43 -5.52 4.30 -14.13
N LEU A 44 -4.32 4.20 -14.67
CA LEU A 44 -3.97 4.70 -15.99
C LEU A 44 -3.76 3.53 -16.95
N ARG A 45 -4.46 3.53 -18.07
CA ARG A 45 -4.38 2.51 -19.10
C ARG A 45 -3.50 2.93 -20.26
N GLY A 46 -2.85 1.98 -20.92
CA GLY A 46 -2.17 2.20 -22.19
C GLY A 46 -0.69 2.56 -22.09
N PHE A 47 0.01 2.22 -20.99
CA PHE A 47 1.46 2.21 -21.00
C PHE A 47 1.94 1.19 -22.06
N PRO A 48 2.81 1.58 -23.02
CA PRO A 48 3.06 0.80 -24.23
C PRO A 48 4.03 -0.38 -23.98
N VAL A 49 3.62 -1.35 -23.15
CA VAL A 49 4.46 -2.52 -22.77
C VAL A 49 4.91 -3.33 -23.98
N GLU A 50 4.13 -3.35 -25.07
CA GLU A 50 4.43 -4.08 -26.31
C GLU A 50 5.63 -3.48 -27.08
N ARG A 51 6.03 -2.24 -26.77
CA ARG A 51 7.17 -1.54 -27.40
C ARG A 51 8.49 -1.75 -26.67
N PHE A 52 8.45 -2.44 -25.54
CA PHE A 52 9.61 -2.59 -24.65
C PHE A 52 9.91 -4.06 -24.38
N ASP A 53 11.18 -4.37 -24.16
CA ASP A 53 11.55 -5.54 -23.37
C ASP A 53 11.33 -5.26 -21.88
N CYS A 54 11.45 -6.29 -21.04
CA CYS A 54 11.19 -6.20 -19.60
C CYS A 54 12.03 -5.12 -18.89
N ASP A 55 13.32 -5.01 -19.24
CA ASP A 55 14.25 -4.06 -18.58
C ASP A 55 13.98 -2.62 -19.02
N ARG A 56 13.71 -2.41 -20.30
CA ARG A 56 13.31 -1.10 -20.82
C ARG A 56 11.97 -0.64 -20.27
N ALA A 57 10.98 -1.52 -20.17
CA ALA A 57 9.69 -1.20 -19.55
C ALA A 57 9.87 -0.78 -18.08
N ARG A 58 10.70 -1.52 -17.33
CA ARG A 58 11.04 -1.18 -15.94
C ARG A 58 11.70 0.18 -15.84
N ALA A 59 12.68 0.47 -16.68
CA ALA A 59 13.38 1.75 -16.70
C ALA A 59 12.45 2.91 -17.11
N ALA A 60 11.63 2.75 -18.14
CA ALA A 60 10.66 3.75 -18.59
C ALA A 60 9.62 4.05 -17.49
N PHE A 61 9.10 3.04 -16.83
CA PHE A 61 8.18 3.21 -15.69
C PHE A 61 8.84 3.93 -14.52
N GLN A 62 10.12 3.63 -14.21
CA GLN A 62 10.87 4.31 -13.17
C GLN A 62 11.06 5.81 -13.48
N VAL A 63 11.43 6.15 -14.72
CA VAL A 63 11.57 7.54 -15.18
C VAL A 63 10.24 8.29 -15.12
N TRP A 64 9.14 7.64 -15.50
CA TRP A 64 7.81 8.23 -15.41
C TRP A 64 7.39 8.49 -13.96
N CYS A 65 7.57 7.52 -13.06
CA CYS A 65 7.27 7.69 -11.63
C CYS A 65 8.12 8.79 -10.96
N ALA A 66 9.37 8.98 -11.38
CA ALA A 66 10.24 10.04 -10.86
C ALA A 66 9.72 11.46 -11.11
N GLN A 67 8.81 11.65 -12.07
CA GLN A 67 8.13 12.92 -12.31
C GLN A 67 6.96 13.16 -11.34
N LEU A 68 6.42 12.10 -10.73
CA LEU A 68 5.36 12.21 -9.73
C LEU A 68 5.91 12.57 -8.35
N GLY A 69 7.00 11.92 -7.94
CA GLY A 69 7.58 12.09 -6.61
C GLY A 69 8.96 11.48 -6.49
N THR A 70 9.53 11.53 -5.30
CA THR A 70 10.86 10.95 -5.03
C THR A 70 10.74 9.43 -4.90
N LEU A 71 11.54 8.71 -5.70
CA LEU A 71 11.63 7.25 -5.66
C LEU A 71 12.25 6.80 -4.33
N LEU A 72 11.59 5.87 -3.65
CA LEU A 72 12.05 5.32 -2.38
C LEU A 72 12.66 3.93 -2.55
N SER A 73 13.71 3.66 -1.78
CA SER A 73 14.24 2.31 -1.68
C SER A 73 13.25 1.37 -1.00
N GLN A 74 13.11 0.16 -1.54
CA GLN A 74 12.25 -0.89 -1.00
C GLN A 74 13.02 -1.98 -0.26
N ASN A 75 14.33 -1.85 -0.16
CA ASN A 75 15.22 -2.72 0.63
C ASN A 75 16.51 -1.98 1.03
N GLU A 76 17.32 -2.65 1.85
CA GLU A 76 18.62 -2.16 2.35
C GLU A 76 19.68 -1.94 1.24
N LYS A 77 19.44 -2.46 0.02
CA LYS A 77 20.36 -2.34 -1.13
C LYS A 77 20.03 -1.16 -2.05
N GLY A 78 19.10 -0.30 -1.66
CA GLY A 78 18.71 0.87 -2.48
C GLY A 78 17.83 0.55 -3.70
N LYS A 79 17.21 -0.65 -3.78
CA LYS A 79 16.38 -1.04 -4.92
C LYS A 79 15.08 -0.23 -4.93
N THR A 80 14.87 0.60 -5.95
CA THR A 80 13.69 1.48 -6.09
C THR A 80 12.56 0.85 -6.91
N VAL A 81 12.86 -0.10 -7.80
CA VAL A 81 11.84 -0.86 -8.54
C VAL A 81 11.87 -2.31 -8.08
N PHE A 82 10.73 -2.85 -7.64
CA PHE A 82 10.61 -4.22 -7.16
C PHE A 82 9.73 -5.05 -8.08
N ASP A 83 10.19 -6.28 -8.41
CA ASP A 83 9.38 -7.23 -9.18
C ASP A 83 8.39 -7.93 -8.24
N VAL A 84 7.11 -7.79 -8.50
CA VAL A 84 6.03 -8.50 -7.80
C VAL A 84 5.64 -9.71 -8.64
N ALA A 85 6.24 -10.86 -8.32
CA ALA A 85 6.08 -12.11 -9.04
C ALA A 85 6.22 -13.28 -8.08
N ASN A 86 5.64 -14.43 -8.41
CA ASN A 86 5.83 -15.65 -7.64
C ASN A 86 7.27 -16.17 -7.80
N ALA A 87 8.04 -16.17 -6.72
CA ALA A 87 9.42 -16.67 -6.72
C ALA A 87 9.52 -18.18 -6.49
N GLY A 88 8.39 -18.87 -6.28
CA GLY A 88 8.36 -20.31 -6.05
C GLY A 88 8.94 -20.75 -4.70
N PHE A 89 9.06 -19.83 -3.74
CA PHE A 89 9.53 -20.20 -2.40
C PHE A 89 8.52 -21.09 -1.67
N ALA A 90 9.04 -22.08 -0.93
CA ALA A 90 8.21 -22.87 -0.01
C ALA A 90 7.68 -22.00 1.14
N ASP A 91 6.59 -22.43 1.76
CA ASP A 91 5.95 -21.70 2.87
C ASP A 91 6.85 -21.48 4.08
N SER A 92 7.78 -22.40 4.30
CA SER A 92 8.77 -22.34 5.39
C SER A 92 10.00 -21.49 5.05
N ASP A 93 10.13 -21.01 3.80
CA ASP A 93 11.29 -20.23 3.39
C ASP A 93 11.21 -18.80 3.98
N PRO A 94 12.22 -18.36 4.77
CA PRO A 94 12.22 -17.02 5.38
C PRO A 94 12.26 -15.88 4.36
N ARG A 95 12.58 -16.17 3.09
CA ARG A 95 12.56 -15.20 1.99
C ARG A 95 11.15 -14.99 1.43
N MET A 96 10.19 -15.90 1.73
CA MET A 96 8.82 -15.75 1.27
C MET A 96 8.18 -14.53 1.93
N ARG A 97 7.76 -13.58 1.11
CA ARG A 97 7.06 -12.34 1.51
C ARG A 97 5.90 -12.09 0.56
N GLY A 98 4.98 -11.19 0.94
CA GLY A 98 3.82 -10.82 0.14
C GLY A 98 4.10 -10.58 -1.36
N PRO A 99 5.12 -9.79 -1.75
CA PRO A 99 5.39 -9.51 -3.17
C PRO A 99 5.87 -10.71 -3.98
N ASN A 100 6.43 -11.76 -3.37
CA ASN A 100 7.05 -12.88 -4.06
C ASN A 100 6.33 -14.22 -3.88
N THR A 101 5.05 -14.19 -3.53
CA THR A 101 4.17 -15.37 -3.41
C THR A 101 2.95 -15.24 -4.31
N ASN A 102 2.34 -16.36 -4.66
CA ASN A 102 1.05 -16.42 -5.37
C ASN A 102 -0.17 -16.53 -4.44
N LYS A 103 0.03 -16.53 -3.11
CA LYS A 103 -1.05 -16.61 -2.13
C LYS A 103 -1.81 -15.30 -2.00
N LYS A 104 -3.06 -15.37 -1.55
CA LYS A 104 -3.86 -14.20 -1.16
C LYS A 104 -3.14 -13.39 -0.08
N LEU A 105 -3.15 -12.07 -0.22
CA LEU A 105 -2.65 -11.14 0.79
C LEU A 105 -3.80 -10.59 1.63
N SER A 106 -3.52 -10.21 2.88
CA SER A 106 -4.43 -9.39 3.68
C SER A 106 -4.38 -7.93 3.25
N PHE A 107 -5.43 -7.16 3.55
CA PHE A 107 -5.42 -5.71 3.36
C PHE A 107 -4.30 -5.06 4.17
N HIS A 108 -3.56 -4.16 3.54
CA HIS A 108 -2.41 -3.49 4.16
C HIS A 108 -2.07 -2.17 3.46
N THR A 109 -1.18 -1.42 4.09
CA THR A 109 -0.45 -0.29 3.51
C THR A 109 1.04 -0.64 3.40
N ASP A 110 1.74 0.01 2.48
CA ASP A 110 3.20 -0.04 2.38
C ASP A 110 3.85 1.22 3.01
N ARG A 111 5.16 1.18 3.22
CA ARG A 111 5.94 2.26 3.88
C ARG A 111 6.31 3.38 2.90
N CYS A 112 5.30 4.05 2.33
CA CYS A 112 5.46 5.17 1.38
C CYS A 112 4.18 6.02 1.32
N ASP A 113 4.26 7.22 0.74
CA ASP A 113 3.06 8.04 0.49
C ASP A 113 2.19 7.41 -0.59
N VAL A 114 2.79 7.12 -1.74
CA VAL A 114 2.12 6.53 -2.89
C VAL A 114 2.85 5.27 -3.35
N ILE A 115 2.09 4.23 -3.60
CA ILE A 115 2.57 3.02 -4.26
C ILE A 115 2.10 2.99 -5.71
N ALA A 116 3.00 2.66 -6.62
CA ALA A 116 2.73 2.54 -8.04
C ALA A 116 3.01 1.12 -8.51
N PHE A 117 2.09 0.56 -9.29
CA PHE A 117 2.24 -0.75 -9.94
C PHE A 117 2.05 -0.62 -11.44
N LEU A 118 2.99 -1.10 -12.24
CA LEU A 118 2.81 -1.35 -13.66
C LEU A 118 2.62 -2.84 -13.88
N CYS A 119 1.53 -3.25 -14.53
CA CYS A 119 1.33 -4.62 -14.96
C CYS A 119 2.16 -4.90 -16.21
N TRP A 120 3.21 -5.72 -16.07
CA TRP A 120 4.01 -6.19 -17.22
C TRP A 120 3.40 -7.44 -17.84
N ARG A 121 3.05 -8.42 -17.02
CA ARG A 121 2.37 -9.67 -17.38
C ARG A 121 1.34 -10.02 -16.32
N GLN A 122 0.22 -10.57 -16.74
CA GLN A 122 -0.83 -10.99 -15.83
C GLN A 122 -0.81 -12.51 -15.65
N ALA A 123 -1.34 -12.99 -14.50
CA ALA A 123 -1.49 -14.41 -14.21
C ALA A 123 -2.47 -15.09 -15.18
N ARG A 124 -2.39 -16.42 -15.31
CA ARG A 124 -3.37 -17.22 -16.05
C ARG A 124 -4.79 -17.06 -15.44
N ALA A 125 -4.88 -17.14 -14.11
CA ALA A 125 -6.14 -16.95 -13.37
C ALA A 125 -5.86 -16.27 -12.03
N GLY A 126 -6.86 -15.55 -11.50
CA GLY A 126 -6.73 -14.82 -10.25
C GLY A 126 -5.87 -13.56 -10.36
N GLY A 127 -5.25 -13.14 -9.25
CA GLY A 127 -4.36 -11.99 -9.20
C GLY A 127 -5.07 -10.65 -9.25
N GLU A 128 -6.37 -10.61 -8.96
CA GLU A 128 -7.14 -9.38 -8.87
C GLU A 128 -6.65 -8.51 -7.72
N ASN A 129 -6.66 -7.21 -7.95
CA ASN A 129 -6.48 -6.21 -6.92
C ASN A 129 -7.80 -6.00 -6.19
N GLU A 130 -7.73 -5.81 -4.89
CA GLU A 130 -8.84 -5.38 -4.05
C GLU A 130 -8.42 -4.15 -3.26
N LEU A 131 -9.23 -3.09 -3.32
CA LEU A 131 -8.98 -1.82 -2.62
C LEU A 131 -10.15 -1.50 -1.70
N VAL A 132 -9.84 -0.91 -0.54
CA VAL A 132 -10.84 -0.31 0.36
C VAL A 132 -10.40 1.09 0.76
N SER A 133 -11.35 2.02 0.88
CA SER A 133 -11.09 3.32 1.49
C SER A 133 -10.93 3.16 3.01
N SER A 134 -9.74 3.48 3.52
CA SER A 134 -9.52 3.47 4.98
C SER A 134 -10.31 4.57 5.68
N MET A 135 -10.65 5.66 4.99
CA MET A 135 -11.54 6.71 5.51
C MET A 135 -12.98 6.19 5.68
N HIS A 136 -13.45 5.38 4.73
CA HIS A 136 -14.75 4.73 4.84
C HIS A 136 -14.75 3.68 5.97
N LEU A 137 -13.70 2.86 6.07
CA LEU A 137 -13.56 1.90 7.18
C LEU A 137 -13.56 2.58 8.55
N TYR A 138 -12.85 3.71 8.70
CA TYR A 138 -12.90 4.52 9.90
C TYR A 138 -14.33 4.90 10.28
N ASN A 139 -15.12 5.37 9.31
CA ASN A 139 -16.52 5.73 9.52
C ASN A 139 -17.38 4.51 9.92
N GLU A 140 -17.23 3.39 9.25
CA GLU A 140 -18.02 2.17 9.53
C GLU A 140 -17.69 1.57 10.89
N ILE A 141 -16.41 1.53 11.26
CA ILE A 141 -15.98 1.08 12.58
C ILE A 141 -16.53 2.02 13.65
N GLY A 142 -16.46 3.34 13.44
CA GLY A 142 -16.96 4.33 14.39
C GLY A 142 -18.48 4.26 14.62
N LYS A 143 -19.24 3.87 13.59
CA LYS A 143 -20.70 3.64 13.72
C LYS A 143 -21.03 2.38 14.52
N ARG A 144 -20.28 1.30 14.29
CA ARG A 144 -20.61 -0.03 14.83
C ARG A 144 -19.96 -0.27 16.19
N ARG A 145 -18.70 0.12 16.34
CA ARG A 145 -17.87 -0.13 17.52
C ARG A 145 -16.95 1.06 17.80
N PRO A 146 -17.52 2.19 18.31
CA PRO A 146 -16.74 3.37 18.65
C PRO A 146 -15.66 3.09 19.70
N ASP A 147 -15.89 2.14 20.61
CA ASP A 147 -14.93 1.67 21.60
C ASP A 147 -13.66 1.07 20.94
N LEU A 148 -13.83 0.30 19.86
CA LEU A 148 -12.70 -0.28 19.13
C LEU A 148 -12.00 0.75 18.23
N LEU A 149 -12.74 1.73 17.71
CA LEU A 149 -12.14 2.82 16.96
C LEU A 149 -11.15 3.63 17.82
N GLU A 150 -11.51 3.92 19.06
CA GLU A 150 -10.62 4.59 20.02
C GLU A 150 -9.32 3.80 20.24
N ILE A 151 -9.40 2.47 20.30
CA ILE A 151 -8.22 1.59 20.41
C ILE A 151 -7.36 1.68 19.14
N LEU A 152 -7.96 1.66 17.94
CA LEU A 152 -7.22 1.74 16.65
C LEU A 152 -6.49 3.08 16.46
N MET A 153 -6.88 4.10 17.21
CA MET A 153 -6.20 5.40 17.25
C MET A 153 -5.06 5.47 18.30
N GLN A 154 -4.88 4.44 19.11
CA GLN A 154 -3.74 4.33 20.03
C GLN A 154 -2.55 3.65 19.33
N PRO A 155 -1.31 3.88 19.82
CA PRO A 155 -0.14 3.21 19.25
C PRO A 155 -0.18 1.69 19.41
N PHE A 156 0.20 1.01 18.33
CA PHE A 156 0.50 -0.43 18.28
C PHE A 156 1.99 -0.61 18.02
N VAL A 157 2.56 -1.68 18.57
CA VAL A 157 3.95 -2.06 18.30
C VAL A 157 4.03 -2.81 16.98
N TYR A 158 4.92 -2.37 16.08
CA TYR A 158 5.24 -2.99 14.80
C TYR A 158 6.68 -3.50 14.82
N LYS A 159 6.89 -4.80 14.71
CA LYS A 159 8.23 -5.37 14.55
C LYS A 159 8.65 -5.32 13.08
N ARG A 160 9.71 -4.58 12.78
CA ARG A 160 10.18 -4.35 11.41
C ARG A 160 10.71 -5.63 10.78
N HIS A 161 10.59 -5.74 9.45
CA HIS A 161 11.23 -6.82 8.69
C HIS A 161 12.73 -6.66 8.62
N THR A 162 13.19 -5.42 8.49
CA THR A 162 14.58 -5.04 8.31
C THR A 162 14.83 -3.75 9.07
N VAL A 163 15.94 -3.68 9.76
CA VAL A 163 16.47 -2.47 10.37
C VAL A 163 17.28 -1.76 9.29
N ASP A 164 17.04 -0.49 9.10
CA ASP A 164 17.73 0.37 8.12
C ASP A 164 18.46 1.52 8.83
N LEU A 165 19.40 2.17 8.15
CA LEU A 165 20.18 3.28 8.68
C LEU A 165 19.28 4.39 9.25
N GLY A 166 19.58 4.82 10.48
CA GLY A 166 18.78 5.82 11.21
C GLY A 166 17.44 5.30 11.72
N ASN A 167 17.27 3.97 11.71
CA ASN A 167 16.09 3.28 12.18
C ASN A 167 16.50 2.00 12.93
N GLU A 168 17.36 2.16 13.90
CA GLU A 168 18.14 1.09 14.55
C GLU A 168 17.29 0.19 15.45
N ARG A 169 16.13 0.68 15.91
CA ARG A 169 15.21 -0.15 16.70
C ARG A 169 14.52 -1.16 15.81
N PRO A 170 14.47 -2.45 16.20
CA PRO A 170 13.79 -3.49 15.42
C PRO A 170 12.26 -3.36 15.46
N TYR A 171 11.72 -2.36 16.15
CA TYR A 171 10.31 -2.06 16.26
C TYR A 171 10.04 -0.55 16.27
N CYS A 172 8.80 -0.19 16.01
CA CYS A 172 8.27 1.16 16.19
C CYS A 172 6.85 1.09 16.77
N GLU A 173 6.38 2.20 17.30
CA GLU A 173 5.03 2.35 17.81
C GLU A 173 4.31 3.42 17.00
N GLN A 174 3.13 3.08 16.48
CA GLN A 174 2.33 3.99 15.67
C GLN A 174 0.85 3.59 15.70
N PRO A 175 -0.09 4.56 15.58
CA PRO A 175 -1.51 4.27 15.47
C PRO A 175 -1.85 3.67 14.11
N ILE A 176 -3.01 3.00 14.01
CA ILE A 176 -3.57 2.57 12.73
C ILE A 176 -4.29 3.74 12.07
N PHE A 177 -5.11 4.46 12.81
CA PHE A 177 -5.78 5.68 12.35
C PHE A 177 -5.30 6.88 13.15
N SER A 178 -5.06 7.98 12.47
CA SER A 178 -4.62 9.22 13.11
C SER A 178 -5.12 10.45 12.37
N PHE A 179 -4.97 11.60 13.04
CA PHE A 179 -5.29 12.90 12.49
C PHE A 179 -4.18 13.89 12.82
N ARG A 180 -3.81 14.72 11.84
CA ARG A 180 -2.96 15.89 12.05
C ARG A 180 -3.40 17.02 11.13
N ASP A 181 -3.57 18.20 11.68
CA ASP A 181 -3.96 19.43 10.95
C ASP A 181 -5.21 19.22 10.05
N GLY A 182 -6.16 18.41 10.51
CA GLY A 182 -7.39 18.08 9.78
C GLY A 182 -7.23 16.95 8.75
N PHE A 183 -6.02 16.46 8.50
CA PHE A 183 -5.78 15.32 7.60
C PHE A 183 -5.85 13.99 8.34
N PHE A 184 -6.60 13.06 7.77
CA PHE A 184 -6.66 11.66 8.19
C PHE A 184 -5.48 10.88 7.61
N ALA A 185 -4.94 9.94 8.37
CA ALA A 185 -3.96 8.98 7.89
C ALA A 185 -4.23 7.58 8.48
N CYS A 186 -4.04 6.57 7.65
CA CYS A 186 -4.06 5.15 8.03
C CYS A 186 -2.72 4.49 7.72
N SER A 187 -2.21 3.70 8.65
CA SER A 187 -1.07 2.80 8.40
C SER A 187 -1.36 1.45 9.04
N PHE A 188 -1.52 0.42 8.23
CA PHE A 188 -1.92 -0.90 8.70
C PHE A 188 -1.14 -2.02 8.00
N LEU A 189 -0.44 -2.83 8.79
CA LEU A 189 0.21 -4.06 8.33
C LEU A 189 0.18 -5.11 9.46
N ARG A 190 -0.90 -5.88 9.52
CA ARG A 190 -1.19 -6.86 10.58
C ARG A 190 -0.02 -7.80 10.87
N VAL A 191 0.70 -8.23 9.84
CA VAL A 191 1.82 -9.18 10.00
C VAL A 191 2.95 -8.62 10.87
N LEU A 192 3.23 -7.32 10.84
CA LEU A 192 4.26 -6.70 11.67
C LEU A 192 3.79 -6.55 13.12
N ILE A 193 2.52 -6.27 13.33
CA ILE A 193 1.90 -6.21 14.67
C ILE A 193 1.91 -7.62 15.30
N ASN A 194 1.51 -8.65 14.56
CA ASN A 194 1.52 -10.03 15.05
C ASN A 194 2.94 -10.53 15.37
N ARG A 195 3.94 -10.10 14.59
CA ARG A 195 5.35 -10.40 14.89
C ARG A 195 5.84 -9.74 16.17
N ALA A 196 5.40 -8.52 16.44
CA ALA A 196 5.70 -7.84 17.70
C ALA A 196 5.04 -8.58 18.88
N HIS A 197 3.76 -8.94 18.73
CA HIS A 197 3.01 -9.69 19.74
C HIS A 197 3.61 -11.07 20.05
N ALA A 198 4.23 -11.72 19.07
CA ALA A 198 4.91 -13.01 19.24
C ALA A 198 6.32 -12.90 19.82
N ASP A 199 6.85 -11.69 19.97
CA ASP A 199 8.18 -11.45 20.53
C ASP A 199 8.11 -11.28 22.04
N PRO A 200 8.72 -12.16 22.86
CA PRO A 200 8.65 -12.09 24.31
C PRO A 200 9.35 -10.84 24.89
N GLU A 201 10.21 -10.16 24.12
CA GLU A 201 10.88 -8.92 24.55
C GLU A 201 10.04 -7.66 24.31
N LEU A 202 8.91 -7.78 23.62
CA LEU A 202 8.02 -6.66 23.28
C LEU A 202 6.68 -6.76 24.03
N PRO A 203 5.96 -5.66 24.21
CA PRO A 203 4.64 -5.67 24.85
C PRO A 203 3.65 -6.55 24.07
N TYR A 204 2.94 -7.39 24.77
CA TYR A 204 1.83 -8.16 24.20
C TYR A 204 0.63 -7.28 23.91
N LEU A 205 -0.11 -7.62 22.86
CA LEU A 205 -1.41 -7.03 22.59
C LEU A 205 -2.40 -7.37 23.73
N SER A 206 -3.13 -6.38 24.17
CA SER A 206 -4.28 -6.61 25.05
C SER A 206 -5.41 -7.30 24.28
N SER A 207 -6.34 -7.94 24.99
CA SER A 207 -7.53 -8.56 24.37
C SER A 207 -8.34 -7.54 23.56
N LYS A 208 -8.41 -6.27 24.01
CA LYS A 208 -9.10 -5.19 23.30
C LYS A 208 -8.38 -4.77 22.03
N GLN A 209 -7.05 -4.76 22.02
CA GLN A 209 -6.28 -4.49 20.80
C GLN A 209 -6.45 -5.62 19.78
N ILE A 210 -6.46 -6.88 20.21
CA ILE A 210 -6.73 -8.03 19.34
C ILE A 210 -8.14 -7.90 18.74
N GLU A 211 -9.17 -7.66 19.57
CA GLU A 211 -10.55 -7.46 19.14
C GLU A 211 -10.67 -6.32 18.12
N ALA A 212 -9.99 -5.19 18.36
CA ALA A 212 -10.02 -4.05 17.46
C ALA A 212 -9.39 -4.35 16.09
N LEU A 213 -8.25 -5.05 16.08
CA LEU A 213 -7.58 -5.48 14.84
C LEU A 213 -8.43 -6.49 14.06
N ASP A 214 -9.04 -7.45 14.75
CA ASP A 214 -9.90 -8.48 14.15
C ASP A 214 -11.16 -7.85 13.55
N PHE A 215 -11.77 -6.89 14.26
CA PHE A 215 -12.93 -6.17 13.78
C PHE A 215 -12.62 -5.27 12.55
N LEU A 216 -11.46 -4.62 12.52
CA LEU A 216 -11.01 -3.88 11.33
C LEU A 216 -10.91 -4.82 10.12
N GLU A 217 -10.27 -5.98 10.28
CA GLU A 217 -10.14 -6.95 9.20
C GLU A 217 -11.50 -7.56 8.81
N GLU A 218 -12.39 -7.80 9.77
CA GLU A 218 -13.77 -8.24 9.51
C GLU A 218 -14.49 -7.25 8.61
N VAL A 219 -14.55 -5.96 9.00
CA VAL A 219 -15.20 -4.91 8.22
C VAL A 219 -14.56 -4.76 6.84
N ALA A 220 -13.24 -4.73 6.76
CA ALA A 220 -12.53 -4.60 5.48
C ALA A 220 -12.77 -5.80 4.54
N ASN A 221 -13.05 -6.98 5.08
CA ASN A 221 -13.34 -8.20 4.31
C ASN A 221 -14.79 -8.34 3.86
N GLU A 222 -15.70 -7.48 4.30
CA GLU A 222 -17.07 -7.46 3.78
C GLU A 222 -17.06 -7.14 2.28
N PRO A 223 -17.69 -7.95 1.42
CA PRO A 223 -17.63 -7.76 -0.04
C PRO A 223 -18.05 -6.37 -0.52
N VAL A 224 -18.97 -5.73 0.18
CA VAL A 224 -19.47 -4.40 -0.16
C VAL A 224 -18.44 -3.28 0.06
N GLN A 225 -17.42 -3.51 0.89
CA GLN A 225 -16.43 -2.48 1.24
C GLN A 225 -15.34 -2.32 0.18
N SER A 226 -15.01 -3.39 -0.55
CA SER A 226 -13.89 -3.40 -1.48
C SER A 226 -14.34 -3.31 -2.94
N VAL A 227 -13.58 -2.56 -3.73
CA VAL A 227 -13.59 -2.71 -5.18
C VAL A 227 -12.62 -3.82 -5.58
N ARG A 228 -13.03 -4.66 -6.53
CA ARG A 228 -12.20 -5.74 -7.07
C ARG A 228 -12.10 -5.60 -8.58
N PHE A 229 -10.86 -5.62 -9.07
CA PHE A 229 -10.56 -5.52 -10.50
C PHE A 229 -9.25 -6.21 -10.84
N ARG A 230 -9.07 -6.51 -12.11
CA ARG A 230 -7.85 -7.09 -12.65
C ARG A 230 -7.12 -6.03 -13.49
N GLN A 231 -5.83 -5.83 -13.24
CA GLN A 231 -4.98 -5.05 -14.13
C GLN A 231 -4.65 -5.88 -15.37
N GLU A 232 -4.68 -5.23 -16.52
CA GLU A 232 -4.20 -5.80 -17.78
C GLU A 232 -2.76 -5.32 -18.05
N PRO A 233 -1.99 -6.01 -18.92
CA PRO A 233 -0.67 -5.52 -19.33
C PRO A 233 -0.74 -4.09 -19.85
N GLY A 234 0.13 -3.20 -19.32
CA GLY A 234 0.12 -1.77 -19.61
C GLY A 234 -0.75 -0.91 -18.69
N ASP A 235 -1.45 -1.51 -17.73
CA ASP A 235 -2.16 -0.73 -16.70
C ASP A 235 -1.19 -0.29 -15.60
N ILE A 236 -1.25 1.01 -15.24
CA ILE A 236 -0.57 1.58 -14.07
C ILE A 236 -1.62 1.85 -12.99
N LEU A 237 -1.43 1.27 -11.82
CA LEU A 237 -2.23 1.53 -10.63
C LEU A 237 -1.42 2.37 -9.63
N LEU A 238 -1.97 3.50 -9.21
CA LEU A 238 -1.40 4.40 -8.20
C LEU A 238 -2.33 4.44 -6.99
N LEU A 239 -1.79 4.29 -5.78
CA LEU A 239 -2.56 4.29 -4.53
C LEU A 239 -1.89 5.19 -3.48
N ASN A 240 -2.67 6.06 -2.87
CA ASN A 240 -2.27 6.78 -1.67
C ASN A 240 -2.41 5.85 -0.45
N ASN A 241 -1.29 5.45 0.13
CA ASN A 241 -1.27 4.51 1.27
C ASN A 241 -1.90 5.08 2.55
N TRP A 242 -2.07 6.41 2.66
CA TRP A 242 -2.66 7.03 3.85
C TRP A 242 -4.18 6.93 3.91
N ILE A 243 -4.84 6.72 2.75
CA ILE A 243 -6.30 6.69 2.66
C ILE A 243 -6.86 5.45 1.95
N THR A 244 -5.99 4.54 1.50
CA THR A 244 -6.41 3.26 0.89
C THR A 244 -5.66 2.08 1.50
N LEU A 245 -6.37 0.97 1.71
CA LEU A 245 -5.77 -0.33 1.93
C LEU A 245 -5.89 -1.14 0.65
N HIS A 246 -4.89 -1.94 0.38
CA HIS A 246 -4.88 -2.79 -0.80
C HIS A 246 -4.47 -4.22 -0.48
N ARG A 247 -4.92 -5.15 -1.32
CA ARG A 247 -4.48 -6.55 -1.33
C ARG A 247 -4.59 -7.13 -2.73
N ARG A 248 -4.08 -8.34 -2.87
CA ARG A 248 -4.19 -9.14 -4.09
C ARG A 248 -4.78 -10.51 -3.75
N SER A 249 -5.70 -11.01 -4.58
CA SER A 249 -6.20 -12.38 -4.50
C SER A 249 -5.09 -13.40 -4.81
N ALA A 250 -5.28 -14.66 -4.46
CA ALA A 250 -4.41 -15.73 -4.94
C ALA A 250 -4.43 -15.81 -6.48
N PHE A 251 -3.37 -16.34 -7.08
CA PHE A 251 -3.29 -16.50 -8.52
C PHE A 251 -2.57 -17.78 -8.94
N GLU A 252 -2.83 -18.17 -10.18
CA GLU A 252 -2.17 -19.26 -10.87
C GLU A 252 -1.37 -18.69 -12.04
N ASP A 253 -0.08 -19.01 -12.09
CA ASP A 253 0.79 -18.60 -13.18
C ASP A 253 0.59 -19.45 -14.44
N HIS A 254 1.03 -18.91 -15.56
CA HIS A 254 1.25 -19.67 -16.79
C HIS A 254 2.39 -20.68 -16.58
N GLU A 255 2.37 -21.78 -17.33
CA GLU A 255 3.44 -22.79 -17.32
C GLU A 255 4.75 -22.18 -17.83
N ASP A 256 4.67 -21.43 -18.93
CA ASP A 256 5.81 -20.71 -19.50
C ASP A 256 6.31 -19.63 -18.54
N PRO A 257 7.58 -19.69 -18.09
CA PRO A 257 8.16 -18.68 -17.19
C PRO A 257 8.12 -17.25 -17.73
N GLU A 258 8.18 -17.06 -19.06
CA GLU A 258 8.17 -15.74 -19.69
C GLU A 258 6.76 -15.09 -19.66
N GLU A 259 5.71 -15.91 -19.56
CA GLU A 259 4.33 -15.43 -19.48
C GLU A 259 3.81 -15.31 -18.05
N ARG A 260 4.62 -15.68 -17.04
CA ARG A 260 4.22 -15.61 -15.63
C ARG A 260 3.95 -14.19 -15.20
N ARG A 261 3.02 -14.07 -14.26
CA ARG A 261 2.63 -12.79 -13.67
C ARG A 261 3.84 -12.02 -13.15
N ARG A 262 3.97 -10.77 -13.61
CA ARG A 262 4.99 -9.84 -13.15
C ARG A 262 4.47 -8.42 -13.18
N LEU A 263 4.49 -7.74 -12.03
CA LEU A 263 4.26 -6.31 -11.93
C LEU A 263 5.55 -5.63 -11.47
N PHE A 264 5.77 -4.41 -11.90
CA PHE A 264 6.81 -3.54 -11.34
C PHE A 264 6.17 -2.67 -10.27
N ARG A 265 6.74 -2.66 -9.07
CA ARG A 265 6.30 -1.85 -7.94
C ARG A 265 7.31 -0.75 -7.65
N ILE A 266 6.82 0.47 -7.46
CA ILE A 266 7.60 1.63 -7.05
C ILE A 266 6.93 2.25 -5.83
N TRP A 267 7.73 2.68 -4.86
CA TRP A 267 7.33 3.49 -3.73
C TRP A 267 7.75 4.92 -3.93
N LEU A 268 6.86 5.88 -3.61
CA LEU A 268 7.06 7.30 -3.80
C LEU A 268 6.84 8.07 -2.49
N SER A 269 7.71 9.04 -2.22
CA SER A 269 7.43 10.16 -1.35
C SER A 269 6.93 11.32 -2.20
N MET A 270 5.77 11.88 -1.86
CA MET A 270 5.07 12.85 -2.70
C MET A 270 5.31 14.29 -2.24
N PRO A 271 5.59 15.23 -3.17
CA PRO A 271 5.87 16.63 -2.82
C PRO A 271 4.63 17.38 -2.28
N ASN A 272 3.44 16.85 -2.51
CA ASN A 272 2.16 17.39 -2.03
C ASN A 272 1.51 16.50 -0.96
N SER A 273 2.28 15.61 -0.32
CA SER A 273 1.73 14.71 0.69
C SER A 273 1.29 15.46 1.95
N ARG A 274 0.23 14.95 2.57
CA ARG A 274 -0.34 15.47 3.83
C ARG A 274 0.64 15.41 5.00
N PRO A 275 0.50 16.27 6.03
CA PRO A 275 1.15 16.01 7.30
C PRO A 275 0.56 14.76 7.96
N ILE A 276 1.39 14.00 8.66
CA ILE A 276 0.98 12.79 9.38
C ILE A 276 1.34 12.90 10.85
N ASP A 277 0.70 12.08 11.68
CA ASP A 277 0.91 12.08 13.12
C ASP A 277 2.41 11.88 13.47
N PRO A 278 2.97 12.65 14.44
CA PRO A 278 4.37 12.51 14.86
C PRO A 278 4.78 11.10 15.29
N ASN A 279 3.86 10.28 15.77
CA ASN A 279 4.15 8.88 16.10
C ASN A 279 4.60 8.04 14.88
N PHE A 280 4.39 8.50 13.66
CA PHE A 280 4.92 7.85 12.45
C PHE A 280 6.39 8.14 12.18
N GLU A 281 7.00 9.13 12.86
CA GLU A 281 8.40 9.53 12.62
C GLU A 281 9.36 8.35 12.74
N ALA A 282 9.23 7.53 13.77
CA ALA A 282 10.07 6.35 13.99
C ALA A 282 10.02 5.35 12.83
N ASN A 283 8.92 5.29 12.07
CA ASN A 283 8.79 4.39 10.92
C ASN A 283 9.07 5.08 9.58
N PHE A 284 8.62 6.31 9.41
CA PHE A 284 8.67 7.00 8.11
C PHE A 284 9.78 8.05 7.99
N GLY A 285 10.38 8.48 9.09
CA GLY A 285 11.48 9.45 9.17
C GLY A 285 11.02 10.89 9.30
N ALA A 286 10.11 11.37 8.44
CA ALA A 286 9.55 12.71 8.51
C ALA A 286 8.02 12.68 8.54
N THR A 287 7.41 13.72 9.11
CA THR A 287 5.95 13.79 9.33
C THR A 287 5.29 15.08 8.84
N GLY A 288 6.08 16.04 8.36
CA GLY A 288 5.58 17.28 7.76
C GLY A 288 4.98 17.08 6.38
N ALA A 289 4.19 18.04 5.93
CA ALA A 289 3.62 18.03 4.58
C ALA A 289 4.71 18.16 3.50
N GLY A 290 4.68 17.30 2.48
CA GLY A 290 5.64 17.31 1.37
C GLY A 290 7.07 16.92 1.73
N GLU A 291 7.34 16.53 2.97
CA GLU A 291 8.67 16.08 3.39
C GLU A 291 9.00 14.69 2.84
N LEU A 292 10.29 14.46 2.56
CA LEU A 292 10.80 13.17 2.13
C LEU A 292 10.69 12.14 3.27
N ARG A 293 9.88 11.09 3.04
CA ARG A 293 9.61 10.07 4.06
C ARG A 293 9.34 8.68 3.47
N GLY A 294 9.46 7.67 4.33
CA GLY A 294 9.21 6.27 3.98
C GLY A 294 10.41 5.59 3.32
N GLY A 295 10.17 4.41 2.75
CA GLY A 295 11.22 3.58 2.17
C GLY A 295 12.25 3.08 3.18
N PHE A 296 13.31 2.46 2.68
CA PHE A 296 14.47 2.03 3.46
C PHE A 296 15.65 2.95 3.17
N ARG A 297 16.41 3.34 4.18
CA ARG A 297 17.68 4.02 4.00
C ARG A 297 18.73 2.96 3.67
N ALA A 298 19.28 3.03 2.47
CA ALA A 298 20.34 2.10 2.05
C ALA A 298 21.57 2.25 2.95
N VAL A 299 22.16 1.12 3.31
CA VAL A 299 23.51 1.09 3.87
C VAL A 299 24.44 1.31 2.68
N GLY A 300 25.14 2.44 2.65
CA GLY A 300 26.09 2.81 1.61
C GLY A 300 27.27 1.85 1.50
#